data_239258ec78e0d8979f81afe67d89ebee
#
_entry.id   239258ec78e0d8979f81afe67d89ebee
#
_cell.length_a   1.000
_cell.length_b   1.000
_cell.length_c   1.000
_cell.angle_alpha   90.00
_cell.angle_beta   90.00
_cell.angle_gamma   90.00
#
_symmetry.space_group_name_H-M   'P 1'
#
loop_
_entity.id
_entity.type
_entity.pdbx_description
1 polymer ?
#
loop_
_entity_poly.entity_id
_entity_poly.type
_entity_poly.pdbx_seq_one_letter_code
_entity_poly.pdbx_strand_id
1 'polypeptide(L)'
;EQVLFEVQRYSLTVASELRPGARPNDAQASVSLLLEGRSVLPGSPVQRARLQFVDGAGGQRGARLADDGALLVINYPLALLPAIRQMLDSPGTDYVQGRFYGNGLIWADLHSAPVPAAD
;
A
#
# COMPACT_ATOMS: atom_id res chain seq x y z
N GLU A 1 -7.98 -11.51 -12.01
CA GLU A 1 -7.92 -10.07 -12.16
C GLU A 1 -6.57 -9.56 -11.64
N GLN A 2 -5.99 -8.63 -12.35
CA GLN A 2 -4.69 -8.07 -12.01
C GLN A 2 -4.79 -6.56 -11.86
N VAL A 3 -3.99 -6.03 -10.93
CA VAL A 3 -3.75 -4.61 -10.75
C VAL A 3 -2.26 -4.37 -10.93
N LEU A 4 -1.91 -3.38 -11.71
CA LEU A 4 -0.51 -2.95 -11.85
C LEU A 4 -0.50 -1.47 -12.19
N PHE A 5 0.09 -0.65 -11.33
CA PHE A 5 0.26 0.75 -11.65
C PHE A 5 1.65 1.24 -11.24
N GLU A 6 2.11 2.23 -11.97
CA GLU A 6 3.36 2.92 -11.72
C GLU A 6 3.15 4.02 -10.69
N VAL A 7 3.94 4.03 -9.63
CA VAL A 7 3.84 5.04 -8.58
C VAL A 7 4.45 6.34 -9.07
N GLN A 8 3.68 7.42 -9.02
CA GLN A 8 4.14 8.76 -9.42
C GLN A 8 4.36 9.67 -8.22
N ARG A 9 3.63 9.45 -7.14
CA ARG A 9 3.79 10.23 -5.91
C ARG A 9 3.26 9.46 -4.71
N TYR A 10 3.72 9.86 -3.53
CA TYR A 10 3.19 9.30 -2.29
C TYR A 10 3.09 10.36 -1.21
N SER A 11 2.22 10.12 -0.24
CA SER A 11 2.11 10.95 0.95
C SER A 11 2.06 10.08 2.20
N LEU A 12 2.67 10.57 3.27
CA LEU A 12 2.73 9.87 4.56
C LEU A 12 1.74 10.54 5.51
N THR A 13 0.93 9.73 6.17
CA THR A 13 0.03 10.19 7.23
C THR A 13 0.36 9.45 8.51
N VAL A 14 0.59 10.21 9.58
CA VAL A 14 0.73 9.69 10.92
C VAL A 14 -0.40 10.27 11.74
N ALA A 15 -1.29 9.43 12.24
CA ALA A 15 -2.48 9.87 12.95
C ALA A 15 -2.52 9.27 14.35
N SER A 16 -3.12 9.99 15.28
CA SER A 16 -3.44 9.51 16.61
C SER A 16 -4.95 9.54 16.75
N GLU A 17 -5.52 8.41 17.12
CA GLU A 17 -6.97 8.26 17.23
C GLU A 17 -7.33 7.77 18.61
N LEU A 18 -8.33 8.42 19.21
CA LEU A 18 -8.95 7.99 20.44
C LEU A 18 -10.39 7.59 20.14
N ARG A 19 -10.69 6.30 20.29
CA ARG A 19 -12.04 5.81 20.01
C ARG A 19 -13.02 6.27 21.09
N PRO A 20 -14.29 6.51 20.74
CA PRO A 20 -15.31 6.84 21.74
C PRO A 20 -15.37 5.81 22.85
N GLY A 21 -15.36 6.26 24.10
CA GLY A 21 -15.38 5.40 25.28
C GLY A 21 -14.02 4.87 25.70
N ALA A 22 -12.97 5.10 24.95
CA ALA A 22 -11.62 4.69 25.33
C ALA A 22 -11.04 5.67 26.35
N ARG A 23 -10.09 5.17 27.16
CA ARG A 23 -9.36 6.01 28.10
C ARG A 23 -8.37 6.91 27.37
N PRO A 24 -8.04 8.11 27.89
CA PRO A 24 -7.10 9.00 27.23
C PRO A 24 -5.73 8.37 26.91
N ASN A 25 -5.30 7.38 27.69
CA ASN A 25 -4.02 6.70 27.48
C ASN A 25 -4.10 5.57 26.44
N ASP A 26 -5.29 5.29 25.92
CA ASP A 26 -5.52 4.21 24.97
C ASP A 26 -5.60 4.73 23.52
N ALA A 27 -5.10 5.94 23.27
CA ALA A 27 -5.00 6.46 21.92
C ALA A 27 -4.09 5.57 21.07
N GLN A 28 -4.55 5.27 19.86
CA GLN A 28 -3.79 4.45 18.91
C GLN A 28 -3.22 5.33 17.83
N ALA A 29 -1.93 5.13 17.55
CA ALA A 29 -1.29 5.77 16.42
C ALA A 29 -1.45 4.88 15.19
N SER A 30 -1.71 5.51 14.06
CA SER A 30 -1.73 4.83 12.77
C SER A 30 -0.78 5.52 11.81
N VAL A 31 -0.11 4.72 11.00
CA VAL A 31 0.79 5.21 9.97
C VAL A 31 0.33 4.63 8.64
N SER A 32 0.19 5.48 7.64
CA SER A 32 -0.18 5.03 6.31
C SER A 32 0.55 5.82 5.24
N LEU A 33 0.81 5.16 4.12
CA LEU A 33 1.29 5.80 2.90
C LEU A 33 0.20 5.67 1.84
N LEU A 34 -0.15 6.78 1.22
CA LEU A 34 -1.00 6.77 0.04
C LEU A 34 -0.11 6.90 -1.19
N LEU A 35 -0.15 5.89 -2.05
CA LEU A 35 0.57 5.87 -3.31
C LEU A 35 -0.41 6.17 -4.42
N GLU A 36 -0.05 7.10 -5.30
CA GLU A 36 -0.87 7.46 -6.45
C GLU A 36 -0.03 7.37 -7.70
N GLY A 37 -0.65 6.94 -8.79
CA GLY A 37 0.08 6.78 -10.01
C GLY A 37 -0.80 6.53 -11.22
N ARG A 38 -0.26 5.78 -12.16
CA ARG A 38 -0.88 5.53 -13.45
C ARG A 38 -0.95 4.03 -13.69
N SER A 39 -2.15 3.53 -13.98
CA SER A 39 -2.31 2.13 -14.36
C SER A 39 -1.54 1.83 -15.65
N VAL A 40 -0.83 0.70 -15.66
CA VAL A 40 -0.14 0.22 -16.85
C VAL A 40 -0.86 -0.98 -17.47
N LEU A 41 -1.98 -1.40 -16.88
CA LEU A 41 -2.83 -2.46 -17.43
C LEU A 41 -4.10 -1.84 -18.00
N PRO A 42 -4.44 -2.13 -19.26
CA PRO A 42 -5.71 -1.67 -19.82
C PRO A 42 -6.89 -2.21 -19.02
N GLY A 43 -7.86 -1.36 -18.78
CA GLY A 43 -9.10 -1.75 -18.10
C GLY A 43 -9.02 -1.84 -16.59
N SER A 44 -7.87 -1.63 -15.98
CA SER A 44 -7.77 -1.59 -14.53
C SER A 44 -8.04 -0.17 -14.02
N PRO A 45 -9.04 0.02 -13.14
CA PRO A 45 -9.31 1.34 -12.58
C PRO A 45 -8.39 1.72 -11.44
N VAL A 46 -7.57 0.80 -10.94
CA VAL A 46 -6.78 1.02 -9.74
C VAL A 46 -5.54 1.83 -10.06
N GLN A 47 -5.45 3.03 -9.49
CA GLN A 47 -4.32 3.95 -9.64
C GLN A 47 -3.85 4.47 -8.28
N ARG A 48 -4.39 3.92 -7.19
CA ARG A 48 -4.03 4.31 -5.83
C ARG A 48 -3.92 3.08 -4.94
N ALA A 49 -2.99 3.14 -4.02
CA ALA A 49 -2.84 2.12 -2.99
C ALA A 49 -2.58 2.79 -1.65
N ARG A 50 -3.20 2.27 -0.61
CA ARG A 50 -2.91 2.67 0.77
C ARG A 50 -2.14 1.57 1.44
N LEU A 51 -0.93 1.87 1.89
CA LEU A 51 -0.14 0.98 2.71
C LEU A 51 -0.41 1.32 4.16
N GLN A 52 -1.01 0.38 4.89
CA GLN A 52 -1.31 0.55 6.30
C GLN A 52 -0.26 -0.18 7.11
N PHE A 53 0.35 0.54 8.05
CA PHE A 53 1.40 -0.02 8.88
C PHE A 53 0.80 -0.32 10.25
N VAL A 54 0.85 -1.58 10.63
CA VAL A 54 0.24 -2.08 11.85
C VAL A 54 1.32 -2.61 12.76
N ASP A 55 1.18 -2.28 14.04
CA ASP A 55 2.08 -2.77 15.07
C ASP A 55 1.44 -4.00 15.74
N GLY A 56 2.23 -5.04 15.92
CA GLY A 56 1.80 -6.26 16.61
C GLY A 56 1.27 -7.36 15.68
N ALA A 57 1.19 -8.57 16.25
CA ALA A 57 0.91 -9.80 15.50
C ALA A 57 -0.55 -9.94 15.06
N GLY A 58 -1.47 -9.19 15.62
CA GLY A 58 -2.91 -9.27 15.30
C GLY A 58 -3.35 -8.43 14.12
N GLY A 59 -2.45 -7.65 13.52
CA GLY A 59 -2.81 -6.66 12.53
C GLY A 59 -2.62 -7.08 11.08
N GLN A 60 -2.13 -8.29 10.83
CA GLN A 60 -1.83 -8.70 9.45
C GLN A 60 -3.08 -9.23 8.78
N ARG A 61 -3.76 -8.35 8.10
CA ARG A 61 -4.84 -8.72 7.18
C ARG A 61 -4.30 -8.77 5.77
N GLY A 62 -4.88 -9.63 4.94
CA GLY A 62 -4.53 -9.67 3.53
C GLY A 62 -4.87 -8.37 2.82
N ALA A 63 -4.32 -8.20 1.63
CA ALA A 63 -4.66 -7.06 0.79
C ALA A 63 -6.13 -7.12 0.38
N ARG A 64 -6.73 -5.96 0.13
CA ARG A 64 -8.13 -5.86 -0.27
C ARG A 64 -8.34 -4.66 -1.20
N LEU A 65 -9.41 -4.71 -1.96
CA LEU A 65 -9.87 -3.55 -2.71
C LEU A 65 -10.91 -2.78 -1.90
N ALA A 66 -10.84 -1.47 -1.96
CA ALA A 66 -11.77 -0.54 -1.32
C ALA A 66 -12.24 0.48 -2.34
N ASP A 67 -13.18 1.38 -1.94
CA ASP A 67 -13.72 2.44 -2.78
C ASP A 67 -14.23 1.91 -4.12
N ASP A 68 -15.10 0.90 -4.05
CA ASP A 68 -15.69 0.24 -5.23
C ASP A 68 -14.65 -0.31 -6.20
N GLY A 69 -13.53 -0.77 -5.65
CA GLY A 69 -12.45 -1.38 -6.43
C GLY A 69 -11.41 -0.40 -6.95
N ALA A 70 -11.46 0.87 -6.56
CA ALA A 70 -10.53 1.87 -7.06
C ALA A 70 -9.29 2.03 -6.21
N LEU A 71 -9.27 1.49 -4.99
CA LEU A 71 -8.17 1.61 -4.05
C LEU A 71 -7.73 0.23 -3.59
N LEU A 72 -6.45 -0.06 -3.75
CA LEU A 72 -5.85 -1.27 -3.20
C LEU A 72 -5.30 -0.96 -1.81
N VAL A 73 -5.68 -1.75 -0.81
CA VAL A 73 -5.19 -1.59 0.56
C VAL A 73 -4.27 -2.76 0.88
N ILE A 74 -3.05 -2.46 1.29
CA ILE A 74 -2.05 -3.46 1.66
C ILE A 74 -1.59 -3.20 3.09
N ASN A 75 -1.51 -4.24 3.90
CA ASN A 75 -1.07 -4.13 5.27
C ASN A 75 0.36 -4.65 5.42
N TYR A 76 1.20 -3.87 6.07
CA TYR A 76 2.59 -4.23 6.34
C TYR A 76 2.91 -4.03 7.82
N PRO A 77 3.86 -4.80 8.38
CA PRO A 77 4.40 -4.50 9.69
C PRO A 77 5.06 -3.12 9.71
N LEU A 78 4.90 -2.40 10.82
CA LEU A 78 5.48 -1.05 10.97
C LEU A 78 6.99 -1.05 10.76
N ALA A 79 7.67 -2.13 11.11
CA ALA A 79 9.11 -2.24 10.95
C ALA A 79 9.58 -2.12 9.49
N LEU A 80 8.69 -2.35 8.51
CA LEU A 80 9.03 -2.23 7.09
C LEU A 80 8.94 -0.80 6.55
N LEU A 81 8.40 0.14 7.32
CA LEU A 81 8.22 1.51 6.86
C LEU A 81 9.52 2.15 6.37
N PRO A 82 10.65 2.07 7.10
CA PRO A 82 11.89 2.68 6.60
C PRO A 82 12.38 2.10 5.27
N ALA A 83 12.27 0.77 5.09
CA ALA A 83 12.68 0.13 3.84
C ALA A 83 11.79 0.55 2.68
N ILE A 84 10.48 0.65 2.91
CA ILE A 84 9.54 1.07 1.88
C ILE A 84 9.80 2.53 1.49
N ARG A 85 10.01 3.41 2.46
CA ARG A 85 10.33 4.81 2.16
C ARG A 85 11.63 4.93 1.39
N GLN A 86 12.64 4.16 1.75
CA GLN A 86 13.90 4.17 1.02
C GLN A 86 13.70 3.74 -0.43
N MET A 87 12.88 2.72 -0.67
CA MET A 87 12.54 2.29 -2.03
C MET A 87 11.86 3.42 -2.81
N LEU A 88 10.86 4.07 -2.22
CA LEU A 88 10.10 5.12 -2.89
C LEU A 88 10.93 6.37 -3.18
N ASP A 89 11.92 6.68 -2.33
CA ASP A 89 12.77 7.85 -2.47
C ASP A 89 13.99 7.59 -3.35
N SER A 90 14.24 6.35 -3.73
CA SER A 90 15.37 5.98 -4.57
C SER A 90 15.06 6.21 -6.04
N PRO A 91 16.07 6.53 -6.88
CA PRO A 91 15.86 6.65 -8.31
C PRO A 91 15.33 5.36 -8.92
N GLY A 92 14.47 5.49 -9.91
CA GLY A 92 13.87 4.37 -10.60
C GLY A 92 12.36 4.39 -10.49
N THR A 93 11.73 3.42 -11.13
CA THR A 93 10.28 3.30 -11.15
C THR A 93 9.82 2.26 -10.16
N ASP A 94 8.83 2.61 -9.35
CA ASP A 94 8.21 1.70 -8.40
C ASP A 94 6.81 1.32 -8.91
N TYR A 95 6.41 0.09 -8.64
CA TYR A 95 5.13 -0.44 -9.08
C TYR A 95 4.38 -1.03 -7.90
N VAL A 96 3.08 -0.86 -7.92
CA VAL A 96 2.15 -1.61 -7.06
C VAL A 96 1.48 -2.66 -7.93
N GLN A 97 1.50 -3.91 -7.47
CA GLN A 97 0.93 -5.03 -8.18
C GLN A 97 0.02 -5.81 -7.25
N GLY A 98 -1.10 -6.26 -7.80
CA GLY A 98 -2.02 -7.14 -7.08
C GLY A 98 -2.59 -8.19 -8.00
N ARG A 99 -2.88 -9.36 -7.43
CA ARG A 99 -3.55 -10.46 -8.13
C ARG A 99 -4.69 -10.97 -7.27
N PHE A 100 -5.84 -11.09 -7.88
CA PHE A 100 -7.07 -11.54 -7.24
C PHE A 100 -7.50 -12.85 -7.89
N TYR A 101 -7.41 -13.93 -7.13
CA TYR A 101 -7.75 -15.25 -7.62
C TYR A 101 -9.21 -15.59 -7.27
N GLY A 102 -9.84 -16.40 -8.11
CA GLY A 102 -11.26 -16.75 -7.93
C GLY A 102 -11.57 -17.56 -6.66
N ASN A 103 -10.55 -18.09 -5.99
CA ASN A 103 -10.70 -18.81 -4.74
C ASN A 103 -10.60 -17.92 -3.49
N GLY A 104 -10.63 -16.60 -3.66
CA GLY A 104 -10.54 -15.66 -2.56
C GLY A 104 -9.12 -15.29 -2.15
N LEU A 105 -8.10 -15.89 -2.76
CA LEU A 105 -6.72 -15.52 -2.49
C LEU A 105 -6.39 -14.19 -3.16
N ILE A 106 -5.72 -13.34 -2.40
CA ILE A 106 -5.26 -12.03 -2.86
C ILE A 106 -3.77 -11.94 -2.57
N TRP A 107 -3.02 -11.53 -3.57
CA TRP A 107 -1.60 -11.25 -3.43
C TRP A 107 -1.32 -9.84 -3.93
N ALA A 108 -0.51 -9.10 -3.16
CA ALA A 108 -0.15 -7.75 -3.56
C ALA A 108 1.26 -7.42 -3.09
N ASP A 109 1.95 -6.60 -3.86
CA ASP A 109 3.26 -6.11 -3.49
C ASP A 109 3.51 -4.69 -3.99
N LEU A 110 4.56 -4.10 -3.42
CA LEU A 110 5.21 -2.90 -3.92
C LEU A 110 6.64 -3.31 -4.27
N HIS A 111 7.05 -3.03 -5.50
CA HIS A 111 8.41 -3.36 -5.92
C HIS A 111 9.00 -2.29 -6.83
N SER A 112 10.32 -2.21 -6.83
CA SER A 112 11.03 -1.38 -7.78
C SER A 112 11.43 -2.22 -8.98
N ALA A 113 11.30 -1.63 -10.17
CA ALA A 113 11.83 -2.25 -11.37
C ALA A 113 13.28 -1.85 -11.54
N PRO A 114 14.13 -2.77 -12.02
CA PRO A 114 15.47 -2.36 -12.41
C PRO A 114 15.39 -1.31 -13.51
N VAL A 115 16.31 -0.34 -13.47
CA VAL A 115 16.45 0.60 -14.57
C VAL A 115 16.73 -0.21 -15.84
N PRO A 116 15.94 -0.04 -16.92
CA PRO A 116 16.20 -0.78 -18.14
C PRO A 116 17.63 -0.55 -18.59
N ALA A 117 18.31 -1.65 -18.96
CA ALA A 117 19.64 -1.50 -19.55
C ALA A 117 19.51 -0.65 -20.81
N ALA A 118 20.36 0.35 -20.95
CA ALA A 118 20.40 1.15 -22.16
C ALA A 118 20.88 0.25 -23.30
N ASP A 119 20.02 0.05 -24.26
CA ASP A 119 20.39 -0.70 -25.46
C ASP A 119 21.04 0.22 -26.49
#